data_eb4d608c182bbace9d0d5a47dbc8bf7d
#
_entry.id   eb4d608c182bbace9d0d5a47dbc8bf7d
#
_cell.length_a   1.000
_cell.length_b   1.000
_cell.length_c   1.000
_cell.angle_alpha   90.00
_cell.angle_beta   90.00
_cell.angle_gamma   90.00
#
_symmetry.space_group_name_H-M   'P 1'
#
loop_
_entity.id
_entity.type
_entity.pdbx_description
1 polymer ?
#
loop_
_entity_poly.entity_id
_entity_poly.type
_entity_poly.pdbx_seq_one_letter_code
_entity_poly.pdbx_strand_id
1 'polypeptide(L)'
;MSAIFVKGMNEELQAVVEEKKEENSVPPLPSNSQRAFCVSLPASGGRPLKLTGDNPHEFIQFLKESSIAWLNFPVSDIKKDSEIIAMSLGFSSSLVPTLFSSYLSAYEDRDTEIGLMLPAVSVKKFEVLVSPILILIRKDLILTIHDAKVNRLVRFSRYADAFMRKIKPTLIEQDKLSIILTRIIDENNSKNFDYLREIESYGDELSQILMDPRTPRGIIGPEIHKMKHALINYLDTLWATLDVVNSLRHGDAELITDSPKLLARLGILSDDVNRHIALSEHMSEVLASGLEVLQSIYNNQLQVLNNRLALVMTWLTILGTAVLVPNTLATVFSNPAFDMGPQDKTWYSLLLIFSTIFATWAAYWWIKKKGLLPFKVD
;
A
#
# COMPACT_ATOMS: atom_id res chain seq x y z
N MET A 1 25.04 -0.96 -27.17
CA MET A 1 24.31 -2.25 -27.08
C MET A 1 23.42 -2.36 -25.84
N SER A 2 23.67 -1.66 -24.75
CA SER A 2 22.88 -1.74 -23.51
C SER A 2 21.46 -1.09 -23.57
N ALA A 3 21.30 -0.03 -24.36
CA ALA A 3 20.00 0.72 -24.40
C ALA A 3 18.90 0.01 -25.21
N ILE A 4 19.26 -0.83 -26.15
CA ILE A 4 18.30 -1.58 -27.00
C ILE A 4 17.75 -2.80 -26.24
N PHE A 5 18.56 -3.40 -25.38
CA PHE A 5 18.16 -4.55 -24.55
C PHE A 5 17.17 -4.15 -23.44
N VAL A 6 17.35 -2.97 -22.84
CA VAL A 6 16.44 -2.43 -21.81
C VAL A 6 15.07 -2.04 -22.41
N LYS A 7 15.06 -1.58 -23.66
CA LYS A 7 13.81 -1.20 -24.35
C LYS A 7 12.98 -2.43 -24.73
N GLY A 8 13.61 -3.49 -25.22
CA GLY A 8 12.92 -4.75 -25.54
C GLY A 8 12.33 -5.45 -24.31
N MET A 9 13.06 -5.44 -23.18
CA MET A 9 12.59 -6.04 -21.94
C MET A 9 11.42 -5.25 -21.29
N ASN A 10 11.38 -3.92 -21.47
CA ASN A 10 10.22 -3.12 -21.05
C ASN A 10 8.98 -3.35 -21.93
N GLU A 11 9.17 -3.60 -23.22
CA GLU A 11 8.07 -3.90 -24.14
C GLU A 11 7.51 -5.31 -23.90
N GLU A 12 8.35 -6.32 -23.58
CA GLU A 12 7.89 -7.65 -23.19
C GLU A 12 7.20 -7.66 -21.81
N LEU A 13 7.71 -6.91 -20.83
CA LEU A 13 7.04 -6.74 -19.53
C LEU A 13 5.70 -6.00 -19.65
N GLN A 14 5.60 -5.02 -20.53
CA GLN A 14 4.34 -4.34 -20.81
C GLN A 14 3.35 -5.26 -21.54
N ALA A 15 3.80 -6.07 -22.48
CA ALA A 15 2.94 -7.03 -23.20
C ALA A 15 2.39 -8.14 -22.27
N VAL A 16 3.22 -8.70 -21.38
CA VAL A 16 2.77 -9.70 -20.38
C VAL A 16 1.82 -9.09 -19.34
N VAL A 17 2.01 -7.81 -19.00
CA VAL A 17 1.10 -7.07 -18.10
C VAL A 17 -0.21 -6.71 -18.79
N GLU A 18 -0.20 -6.43 -20.11
CA GLU A 18 -1.41 -6.18 -20.89
C GLU A 18 -2.20 -7.46 -21.17
N GLU A 19 -1.56 -8.58 -21.45
CA GLU A 19 -2.22 -9.87 -21.68
C GLU A 19 -2.91 -10.39 -20.40
N LYS A 20 -2.31 -10.23 -19.22
CA LYS A 20 -2.96 -10.50 -17.92
C LYS A 20 -4.06 -9.48 -17.55
N LYS A 21 -4.07 -8.29 -18.15
CA LYS A 21 -5.14 -7.30 -17.96
C LYS A 21 -6.44 -7.66 -18.66
N GLU A 22 -6.38 -8.33 -19.79
CA GLU A 22 -7.58 -8.76 -20.54
C GLU A 22 -8.27 -9.96 -19.89
N GLU A 23 -7.53 -10.86 -19.24
CA GLU A 23 -8.09 -12.05 -18.59
C GLU A 23 -8.81 -11.76 -17.25
N ASN A 24 -8.53 -10.63 -16.59
CA ASN A 24 -9.16 -10.19 -15.34
C ASN A 24 -10.09 -8.98 -15.48
N SER A 25 -10.46 -8.58 -16.68
CA SER A 25 -11.46 -7.54 -16.88
C SER A 25 -12.84 -8.04 -16.45
N VAL A 26 -13.22 -7.75 -15.21
CA VAL A 26 -14.62 -7.81 -14.78
C VAL A 26 -15.41 -6.98 -15.79
N PRO A 27 -16.41 -7.56 -16.49
CA PRO A 27 -17.15 -6.85 -17.51
C PRO A 27 -17.69 -5.52 -16.93
N PRO A 28 -17.63 -4.42 -17.70
CA PRO A 28 -18.11 -3.12 -17.23
C PRO A 28 -19.56 -3.27 -16.75
N LEU A 29 -19.83 -2.76 -15.55
CA LEU A 29 -21.19 -2.75 -15.00
C LEU A 29 -22.11 -2.02 -15.97
N PRO A 30 -23.30 -2.55 -16.30
CA PRO A 30 -24.23 -1.88 -17.16
C PRO A 30 -24.56 -0.48 -16.64
N SER A 31 -24.78 0.48 -17.52
CA SER A 31 -25.01 1.90 -17.24
C SER A 31 -26.10 2.20 -16.20
N ASN A 32 -26.92 1.21 -15.86
CA ASN A 32 -27.97 1.27 -14.82
C ASN A 32 -27.45 1.07 -13.37
N SER A 33 -26.16 0.86 -13.17
CA SER A 33 -25.56 0.58 -11.85
C SER A 33 -25.23 1.85 -11.04
N GLN A 34 -25.39 3.02 -11.62
CA GLN A 34 -25.13 4.32 -10.97
C GLN A 34 -26.39 5.02 -10.44
N ARG A 35 -27.58 4.41 -10.58
CA ARG A 35 -28.82 4.99 -10.04
C ARG A 35 -28.97 4.66 -8.56
N ALA A 36 -29.60 5.59 -7.84
CA ALA A 36 -30.03 5.33 -6.49
C ALA A 36 -31.07 4.20 -6.46
N PHE A 37 -31.06 3.42 -5.39
CA PHE A 37 -32.03 2.36 -5.20
C PHE A 37 -32.50 2.31 -3.73
N CYS A 38 -33.71 1.90 -3.55
CA CYS A 38 -34.32 1.60 -2.25
C CYS A 38 -34.78 0.16 -2.21
N VAL A 39 -34.44 -0.56 -1.13
CA VAL A 39 -35.00 -1.88 -0.84
C VAL A 39 -35.72 -1.81 0.50
N SER A 40 -37.00 -2.17 0.54
CA SER A 40 -37.81 -2.03 1.74
C SER A 40 -38.60 -3.28 2.08
N LEU A 41 -38.94 -3.40 3.35
CA LEU A 41 -39.93 -4.33 3.87
C LEU A 41 -41.25 -3.57 4.04
N PRO A 42 -42.34 -3.96 3.33
CA PRO A 42 -43.62 -3.31 3.46
C PRO A 42 -44.19 -3.40 4.90
N ALA A 43 -44.85 -2.33 5.36
CA ALA A 43 -45.51 -2.31 6.68
C ALA A 43 -46.64 -3.34 6.75
N SER A 44 -47.33 -3.61 5.63
CA SER A 44 -48.39 -4.64 5.51
C SER A 44 -47.84 -6.08 5.56
N GLY A 45 -46.54 -6.28 5.65
CA GLY A 45 -45.90 -7.58 5.47
C GLY A 45 -45.82 -8.00 3.99
N GLY A 46 -45.02 -9.02 3.70
CA GLY A 46 -44.92 -9.53 2.36
C GLY A 46 -43.44 -9.61 1.87
N ARG A 47 -43.25 -9.61 0.55
CA ARG A 47 -41.94 -9.68 -0.07
C ARG A 47 -41.28 -8.31 -0.07
N PRO A 48 -39.96 -8.24 0.14
CA PRO A 48 -39.23 -6.99 -0.03
C PRO A 48 -39.49 -6.38 -1.42
N LEU A 49 -39.63 -5.08 -1.46
CA LEU A 49 -39.81 -4.32 -2.68
C LEU A 49 -38.53 -3.55 -2.99
N LYS A 50 -38.22 -3.39 -4.29
CA LYS A 50 -37.06 -2.64 -4.75
C LYS A 50 -37.53 -1.57 -5.75
N LEU A 51 -37.12 -0.32 -5.47
CA LEU A 51 -37.34 0.83 -6.35
C LEU A 51 -35.98 1.42 -6.76
N THR A 52 -35.86 1.88 -7.99
CA THR A 52 -34.69 2.63 -8.48
C THR A 52 -35.14 4.00 -8.94
N GLY A 53 -34.37 5.03 -8.65
CA GLY A 53 -34.69 6.42 -9.00
C GLY A 53 -33.44 7.29 -9.01
N ASP A 54 -33.62 8.54 -9.38
CA ASP A 54 -32.50 9.48 -9.47
C ASP A 54 -32.64 10.62 -8.43
N ASN A 55 -33.87 10.87 -7.94
CA ASN A 55 -34.16 11.94 -6.98
C ASN A 55 -34.64 11.40 -5.63
N PRO A 56 -34.24 11.99 -4.49
CA PRO A 56 -34.74 11.59 -3.17
C PRO A 56 -36.27 11.63 -3.03
N HIS A 57 -36.92 12.57 -3.68
CA HIS A 57 -38.38 12.74 -3.63
C HIS A 57 -39.17 11.55 -4.19
N GLU A 58 -38.61 10.83 -5.15
CA GLU A 58 -39.21 9.61 -5.73
C GLU A 58 -39.41 8.51 -4.68
N PHE A 59 -38.57 8.49 -3.65
CA PHE A 59 -38.61 7.47 -2.61
C PHE A 59 -39.50 7.81 -1.43
N ILE A 60 -39.90 9.06 -1.24
CA ILE A 60 -40.65 9.53 -0.04
C ILE A 60 -41.96 8.76 0.15
N GLN A 61 -42.74 8.58 -0.92
CA GLN A 61 -43.99 7.84 -0.82
C GLN A 61 -43.72 6.35 -0.50
N PHE A 62 -42.72 5.76 -1.13
CA PHE A 62 -42.33 4.39 -0.92
C PHE A 62 -41.84 4.13 0.52
N LEU A 63 -41.11 5.09 1.10
CA LEU A 63 -40.65 5.03 2.49
C LEU A 63 -41.82 5.04 3.49
N LYS A 64 -42.88 5.85 3.25
CA LYS A 64 -44.06 5.92 4.13
C LYS A 64 -44.83 4.57 4.23
N GLU A 65 -44.76 3.74 3.20
CA GLU A 65 -45.43 2.45 3.12
C GLU A 65 -44.56 1.32 3.67
N SER A 66 -43.29 1.62 4.05
CA SER A 66 -42.31 0.68 4.48
C SER A 66 -42.23 0.59 6.00
N SER A 67 -42.02 -0.62 6.55
CA SER A 67 -41.70 -0.79 7.98
C SER A 67 -40.22 -0.48 8.25
N ILE A 68 -39.37 -0.76 7.27
CA ILE A 68 -37.95 -0.42 7.27
C ILE A 68 -37.44 -0.40 5.82
N ALA A 69 -36.59 0.53 5.51
CA ALA A 69 -36.00 0.68 4.19
C ALA A 69 -34.49 0.91 4.25
N TRP A 70 -33.79 0.41 3.25
CA TRP A 70 -32.43 0.77 2.95
C TRP A 70 -32.37 1.50 1.61
N LEU A 71 -31.97 2.75 1.66
CA LEU A 71 -31.83 3.64 0.51
C LEU A 71 -30.36 3.92 0.25
N ASN A 72 -29.89 3.73 -0.97
CA ASN A 72 -28.50 3.96 -1.38
C ASN A 72 -28.40 4.98 -2.48
N PHE A 73 -27.61 6.02 -2.25
CA PHE A 73 -27.32 7.09 -3.21
C PHE A 73 -25.85 7.12 -3.60
N PRO A 74 -25.49 6.75 -4.83
CA PRO A 74 -24.21 7.09 -5.43
C PRO A 74 -24.25 8.56 -5.90
N VAL A 75 -23.24 9.36 -5.50
CA VAL A 75 -23.13 10.77 -5.83
C VAL A 75 -21.81 11.10 -6.50
N SER A 76 -21.74 12.23 -7.18
CA SER A 76 -20.50 12.69 -7.83
C SER A 76 -19.63 13.50 -6.87
N ASP A 77 -20.22 14.30 -6.01
CA ASP A 77 -19.54 15.08 -4.97
C ASP A 77 -20.20 14.81 -3.62
N ILE A 78 -19.59 13.90 -2.85
CA ILE A 78 -20.17 13.45 -1.59
C ILE A 78 -20.30 14.59 -0.57
N LYS A 79 -19.41 15.59 -0.59
CA LYS A 79 -19.45 16.69 0.37
C LYS A 79 -20.58 17.69 0.11
N LYS A 80 -20.93 17.90 -1.17
CA LYS A 80 -21.99 18.85 -1.56
C LYS A 80 -23.35 18.19 -1.59
N ASP A 81 -23.43 16.99 -2.18
CA ASP A 81 -24.71 16.36 -2.48
C ASP A 81 -25.32 15.68 -1.26
N SER A 82 -24.49 15.17 -0.32
CA SER A 82 -24.99 14.36 0.80
C SER A 82 -25.83 15.14 1.79
N GLU A 83 -25.53 16.41 2.06
CA GLU A 83 -26.32 17.25 2.94
C GLU A 83 -27.72 17.51 2.35
N ILE A 84 -27.78 17.84 1.05
CA ILE A 84 -29.03 18.09 0.34
C ILE A 84 -29.91 16.82 0.33
N ILE A 85 -29.32 15.66 0.04
CA ILE A 85 -30.03 14.38 0.04
C ILE A 85 -30.55 14.04 1.44
N ALA A 86 -29.71 14.17 2.46
CA ALA A 86 -30.06 13.88 3.84
C ALA A 86 -31.23 14.76 4.33
N MET A 87 -31.14 16.07 4.09
CA MET A 87 -32.19 17.03 4.45
C MET A 87 -33.51 16.74 3.73
N SER A 88 -33.48 16.39 2.45
CA SER A 88 -34.69 16.08 1.66
C SER A 88 -35.41 14.83 2.17
N LEU A 89 -34.70 13.95 2.86
CA LEU A 89 -35.22 12.72 3.49
C LEU A 89 -35.51 12.89 5.00
N GLY A 90 -35.38 14.12 5.52
CA GLY A 90 -35.79 14.49 6.88
C GLY A 90 -34.74 14.28 7.97
N PHE A 91 -33.44 14.16 7.60
CA PHE A 91 -32.33 14.22 8.57
C PHE A 91 -31.96 15.65 8.93
N SER A 92 -31.37 15.85 10.10
CA SER A 92 -30.90 17.15 10.57
C SER A 92 -29.81 17.73 9.68
N SER A 93 -29.90 19.04 9.38
CA SER A 93 -28.93 19.74 8.53
C SER A 93 -27.51 19.73 9.06
N SER A 94 -27.34 19.66 10.38
CA SER A 94 -26.02 19.65 11.02
C SER A 94 -25.38 18.25 11.11
N LEU A 95 -26.11 17.17 10.84
CA LEU A 95 -25.60 15.81 10.99
C LEU A 95 -24.46 15.53 9.99
N VAL A 96 -24.66 15.77 8.72
CA VAL A 96 -23.66 15.53 7.66
C VAL A 96 -22.40 16.41 7.85
N PRO A 97 -22.50 17.73 8.10
CA PRO A 97 -21.32 18.54 8.40
C PRO A 97 -20.53 18.06 9.60
N THR A 98 -21.20 17.60 10.68
CA THR A 98 -20.53 17.04 11.86
C THR A 98 -19.71 15.80 11.48
N LEU A 99 -20.26 14.88 10.68
CA LEU A 99 -19.53 13.69 10.23
C LEU A 99 -18.28 14.04 9.41
N PHE A 100 -18.36 15.02 8.54
CA PHE A 100 -17.21 15.48 7.76
C PHE A 100 -16.17 16.30 8.53
N SER A 101 -16.42 16.65 9.79
CA SER A 101 -15.39 17.25 10.66
C SER A 101 -14.30 16.25 11.03
N SER A 102 -14.58 14.96 10.98
CA SER A 102 -13.63 13.88 11.20
C SER A 102 -12.91 13.50 9.89
N TYR A 103 -11.73 12.88 10.02
CA TYR A 103 -10.88 12.60 8.86
C TYR A 103 -11.28 11.35 8.07
N LEU A 104 -11.38 10.19 8.72
CA LEU A 104 -11.64 8.89 8.07
C LEU A 104 -12.92 8.22 8.55
N SER A 105 -13.27 8.39 9.82
CA SER A 105 -14.45 7.80 10.45
C SER A 105 -15.12 8.78 11.38
N ALA A 106 -16.42 8.63 11.56
CA ALA A 106 -17.21 9.36 12.52
C ALA A 106 -18.36 8.49 13.03
N TYR A 107 -18.75 8.73 14.27
CA TYR A 107 -19.94 8.21 14.90
C TYR A 107 -20.62 9.35 15.63
N GLU A 108 -21.85 9.64 15.29
CA GLU A 108 -22.67 10.70 15.90
C GLU A 108 -24.02 10.13 16.24
N ASP A 109 -24.37 10.12 17.52
CA ASP A 109 -25.66 9.69 18.03
C ASP A 109 -26.45 10.91 18.51
N ARG A 110 -27.71 11.02 18.06
CA ARG A 110 -28.64 12.11 18.38
C ARG A 110 -30.03 11.60 18.81
N ASP A 111 -30.06 10.51 19.54
CA ASP A 111 -31.26 9.85 20.03
C ASP A 111 -32.22 9.38 18.92
N THR A 112 -32.68 10.31 18.06
CA THR A 112 -33.62 10.03 16.97
C THR A 112 -32.97 9.70 15.62
N GLU A 113 -31.70 10.02 15.48
CA GLU A 113 -30.92 9.76 14.26
C GLU A 113 -29.46 9.45 14.60
N ILE A 114 -28.86 8.54 13.87
CA ILE A 114 -27.44 8.21 13.97
C ILE A 114 -26.77 8.50 12.65
N GLY A 115 -25.58 9.12 12.72
CA GLY A 115 -24.70 9.33 11.58
C GLY A 115 -23.41 8.54 11.73
N LEU A 116 -23.03 7.83 10.69
CA LEU A 116 -21.77 7.10 10.61
C LEU A 116 -21.01 7.54 9.36
N MET A 117 -19.71 7.67 9.47
CA MET A 117 -18.81 7.76 8.33
C MET A 117 -17.80 6.63 8.39
N LEU A 118 -17.69 5.87 7.32
CA LEU A 118 -16.80 4.72 7.17
C LEU A 118 -15.94 4.86 5.90
N PRO A 119 -14.70 4.44 5.91
CA PRO A 119 -13.88 4.40 4.71
C PRO A 119 -14.28 3.21 3.82
N ALA A 120 -14.47 3.48 2.53
CA ALA A 120 -14.47 2.48 1.48
C ALA A 120 -13.10 2.45 0.82
N VAL A 121 -12.42 1.33 0.89
CA VAL A 121 -11.06 1.17 0.35
C VAL A 121 -11.10 0.54 -1.02
N SER A 122 -10.26 1.01 -1.92
CA SER A 122 -9.93 0.35 -3.18
C SER A 122 -8.41 0.33 -3.31
N VAL A 123 -7.86 -0.85 -3.56
CA VAL A 123 -6.42 -1.03 -3.74
C VAL A 123 -6.16 -1.43 -5.19
N LYS A 124 -5.12 -0.84 -5.76
CA LYS A 124 -4.59 -1.22 -7.06
C LYS A 124 -3.07 -1.16 -7.00
N LYS A 125 -2.43 -2.29 -6.93
CA LYS A 125 -1.00 -2.40 -6.63
C LYS A 125 -0.70 -1.78 -5.25
N PHE A 126 0.12 -0.71 -5.22
CA PHE A 126 0.44 0.06 -4.01
C PHE A 126 -0.34 1.38 -3.91
N GLU A 127 -1.34 1.59 -4.75
CA GLU A 127 -2.20 2.76 -4.68
C GLU A 127 -3.46 2.41 -3.87
N VAL A 128 -3.57 2.99 -2.68
CA VAL A 128 -4.73 2.84 -1.79
C VAL A 128 -5.59 4.08 -1.92
N LEU A 129 -6.76 3.90 -2.50
CA LEU A 129 -7.76 4.96 -2.64
C LEU A 129 -8.82 4.76 -1.57
N VAL A 130 -9.07 5.81 -0.80
CA VAL A 130 -10.08 5.83 0.27
C VAL A 130 -11.17 6.82 -0.09
N SER A 131 -12.41 6.36 -0.08
CA SER A 131 -13.59 7.21 -0.28
C SER A 131 -14.52 7.06 0.92
N PRO A 132 -15.12 8.14 1.45
CA PRO A 132 -16.05 8.02 2.56
C PRO A 132 -17.38 7.39 2.10
N ILE A 133 -17.98 6.60 2.99
CA ILE A 133 -19.37 6.17 2.94
C ILE A 133 -20.07 6.79 4.13
N LEU A 134 -21.10 7.57 3.89
CA LEU A 134 -22.00 8.05 4.93
C LEU A 134 -23.14 7.05 5.12
N ILE A 135 -23.43 6.69 6.35
CA ILE A 135 -24.59 5.87 6.74
C ILE A 135 -25.39 6.67 7.75
N LEU A 136 -26.55 7.10 7.35
CA LEU A 136 -27.48 7.85 8.21
C LEU A 136 -28.66 6.95 8.56
N ILE A 137 -29.00 6.88 9.82
CA ILE A 137 -29.99 5.95 10.35
C ILE A 137 -31.07 6.71 11.09
N ARG A 138 -32.30 6.32 10.83
CA ARG A 138 -33.49 6.75 11.53
C ARG A 138 -34.34 5.50 11.80
N LYS A 139 -35.35 5.61 12.61
CA LYS A 139 -36.19 4.48 13.07
C LYS A 139 -36.65 3.53 11.95
N ASP A 140 -36.95 4.08 10.77
CA ASP A 140 -37.54 3.40 9.62
C ASP A 140 -36.61 3.35 8.39
N LEU A 141 -35.45 4.02 8.44
CA LEU A 141 -34.60 4.24 7.28
C LEU A 141 -33.12 4.11 7.61
N ILE A 142 -32.41 3.36 6.76
CA ILE A 142 -30.97 3.45 6.62
C ILE A 142 -30.67 4.08 5.28
N LEU A 143 -30.00 5.22 5.27
CA LEU A 143 -29.54 5.93 4.09
C LEU A 143 -28.03 5.79 3.95
N THR A 144 -27.56 5.23 2.84
CA THR A 144 -26.14 5.18 2.50
C THR A 144 -25.86 6.14 1.35
N ILE A 145 -24.85 7.01 1.50
CA ILE A 145 -24.40 7.95 0.46
C ILE A 145 -22.90 7.73 0.24
N HIS A 146 -22.48 7.56 -0.99
CA HIS A 146 -21.10 7.30 -1.34
C HIS A 146 -20.74 7.79 -2.74
N ASP A 147 -19.45 7.95 -3.02
CA ASP A 147 -18.94 8.24 -4.36
C ASP A 147 -19.36 7.14 -5.35
N ALA A 148 -19.74 7.54 -6.57
CA ALA A 148 -20.13 6.62 -7.64
C ALA A 148 -19.07 5.56 -7.97
N LYS A 149 -17.79 5.80 -7.60
CA LYS A 149 -16.71 4.84 -7.75
C LYS A 149 -16.79 3.66 -6.76
N VAL A 150 -17.56 3.79 -5.68
CA VAL A 150 -17.72 2.73 -4.66
C VAL A 150 -18.75 1.70 -5.13
N ASN A 151 -18.29 0.59 -5.68
CA ASN A 151 -19.15 -0.41 -6.29
C ASN A 151 -19.65 -1.52 -5.34
N ARG A 152 -19.18 -1.57 -4.10
CA ARG A 152 -19.49 -2.68 -3.18
C ARG A 152 -20.97 -2.73 -2.80
N LEU A 153 -21.53 -1.60 -2.38
CA LEU A 153 -22.94 -1.49 -2.01
C LEU A 153 -23.86 -1.69 -3.21
N VAL A 154 -23.44 -1.26 -4.40
CA VAL A 154 -24.18 -1.50 -5.66
C VAL A 154 -24.21 -2.99 -5.98
N ARG A 155 -23.13 -3.76 -5.72
CA ARG A 155 -23.15 -5.23 -5.87
C ARG A 155 -24.10 -5.88 -4.87
N PHE A 156 -24.09 -5.44 -3.63
CA PHE A 156 -25.01 -5.94 -2.60
C PHE A 156 -26.48 -5.71 -2.98
N SER A 157 -26.80 -4.62 -3.66
CA SER A 157 -28.17 -4.34 -4.11
C SER A 157 -28.78 -5.46 -4.97
N ARG A 158 -27.97 -6.29 -5.61
CA ARG A 158 -28.45 -7.40 -6.46
C ARG A 158 -29.12 -8.53 -5.67
N TYR A 159 -28.76 -8.69 -4.42
CA TYR A 159 -29.30 -9.73 -3.54
C TYR A 159 -29.83 -9.18 -2.20
N ALA A 160 -29.92 -7.86 -2.06
CA ALA A 160 -30.45 -7.21 -0.87
C ALA A 160 -31.90 -7.61 -0.58
N ASP A 161 -32.72 -7.77 -1.61
CA ASP A 161 -34.09 -8.29 -1.49
C ASP A 161 -34.13 -9.71 -0.91
N ALA A 162 -33.25 -10.58 -1.37
CA ALA A 162 -33.12 -11.94 -0.86
C ALA A 162 -32.64 -11.97 0.61
N PHE A 163 -31.75 -11.03 0.95
CA PHE A 163 -31.30 -10.85 2.34
C PHE A 163 -32.43 -10.34 3.24
N MET A 164 -33.11 -9.26 2.85
CA MET A 164 -34.20 -8.68 3.61
C MET A 164 -35.38 -9.65 3.80
N ARG A 165 -35.64 -10.55 2.85
CA ARG A 165 -36.65 -11.61 2.96
C ARG A 165 -36.40 -12.56 4.15
N LYS A 166 -35.15 -12.70 4.60
CA LYS A 166 -34.79 -13.53 5.75
C LYS A 166 -34.98 -12.84 7.09
N ILE A 167 -35.26 -11.55 7.10
CA ILE A 167 -35.56 -10.79 8.32
C ILE A 167 -36.98 -11.12 8.76
N LYS A 168 -37.11 -11.65 9.98
CA LYS A 168 -38.44 -12.02 10.51
C LYS A 168 -39.29 -10.79 10.74
N PRO A 169 -40.54 -10.74 10.29
CA PRO A 169 -41.45 -9.60 10.52
C PRO A 169 -41.66 -9.27 11.99
N THR A 170 -41.60 -10.31 12.85
CA THR A 170 -41.84 -10.23 14.30
C THR A 170 -40.73 -9.57 15.11
N LEU A 171 -39.59 -9.28 14.49
CA LEU A 171 -38.49 -8.54 15.15
C LEU A 171 -38.89 -7.11 15.39
N ILE A 172 -38.39 -6.52 16.49
CA ILE A 172 -38.50 -5.09 16.77
C ILE A 172 -37.70 -4.27 15.72
N GLU A 173 -38.03 -3.01 15.56
CA GLU A 173 -37.42 -2.17 14.52
C GLU A 173 -35.92 -2.02 14.71
N GLN A 174 -35.43 -1.83 15.93
CA GLN A 174 -34.01 -1.77 16.29
C GLN A 174 -33.22 -3.01 15.85
N ASP A 175 -33.80 -4.20 16.06
CA ASP A 175 -33.18 -5.46 15.61
C ASP A 175 -33.08 -5.53 14.09
N LYS A 176 -34.13 -5.11 13.38
CA LYS A 176 -34.13 -5.09 11.90
C LYS A 176 -33.08 -4.11 11.37
N LEU A 177 -33.02 -2.89 11.95
CA LEU A 177 -32.00 -1.89 11.63
C LEU A 177 -30.61 -2.42 11.83
N SER A 178 -30.34 -3.00 13.02
CA SER A 178 -29.02 -3.50 13.37
C SER A 178 -28.59 -4.66 12.47
N ILE A 179 -29.51 -5.54 12.05
CA ILE A 179 -29.22 -6.61 11.09
C ILE A 179 -28.83 -6.07 9.72
N ILE A 180 -29.55 -5.06 9.21
CA ILE A 180 -29.28 -4.46 7.90
C ILE A 180 -27.97 -3.67 7.97
N LEU A 181 -27.77 -2.85 9.01
CA LEU A 181 -26.58 -2.06 9.23
C LEU A 181 -25.33 -2.94 9.31
N THR A 182 -25.37 -3.98 10.15
CA THR A 182 -24.23 -4.94 10.26
C THR A 182 -23.90 -5.54 8.90
N ARG A 183 -24.91 -5.87 8.10
CA ARG A 183 -24.69 -6.41 6.75
C ARG A 183 -24.07 -5.38 5.79
N ILE A 184 -24.50 -4.12 5.84
CA ILE A 184 -23.92 -3.05 5.03
C ILE A 184 -22.42 -2.87 5.34
N ILE A 185 -22.07 -2.85 6.63
CA ILE A 185 -20.68 -2.73 7.08
C ILE A 185 -19.86 -3.96 6.66
N ASP A 186 -20.42 -5.16 6.83
CA ASP A 186 -19.80 -6.42 6.41
C ASP A 186 -19.50 -6.44 4.90
N GLU A 187 -20.44 -5.98 4.05
CA GLU A 187 -20.23 -5.84 2.61
C GLU A 187 -19.14 -4.81 2.27
N ASN A 188 -19.05 -3.72 3.03
CA ASN A 188 -17.94 -2.78 2.87
C ASN A 188 -16.59 -3.41 3.18
N ASN A 189 -16.53 -4.33 4.14
CA ASN A 189 -15.29 -4.99 4.57
C ASN A 189 -14.97 -6.27 3.77
N SER A 190 -15.91 -6.79 3.01
CA SER A 190 -15.81 -8.10 2.33
C SER A 190 -14.60 -8.28 1.40
N LYS A 191 -14.01 -7.18 0.92
CA LYS A 191 -12.83 -7.18 0.03
C LYS A 191 -11.51 -6.89 0.74
N ASN A 192 -11.54 -6.63 2.03
CA ASN A 192 -10.33 -6.22 2.75
C ASN A 192 -9.24 -7.27 2.71
N PHE A 193 -9.59 -8.55 2.85
CA PHE A 193 -8.61 -9.64 2.73
C PHE A 193 -8.00 -9.75 1.32
N ASP A 194 -8.83 -9.60 0.27
CA ASP A 194 -8.35 -9.65 -1.12
C ASP A 194 -7.34 -8.52 -1.39
N TYR A 195 -7.59 -7.32 -0.85
CA TYR A 195 -6.68 -6.19 -1.00
C TYR A 195 -5.35 -6.37 -0.27
N LEU A 196 -5.36 -6.94 0.92
CA LEU A 196 -4.12 -7.30 1.62
C LEU A 196 -3.30 -8.30 0.80
N ARG A 197 -3.95 -9.34 0.27
CA ARG A 197 -3.28 -10.31 -0.61
C ARG A 197 -2.74 -9.69 -1.89
N GLU A 198 -3.42 -8.68 -2.44
CA GLU A 198 -2.92 -7.95 -3.60
C GLU A 198 -1.62 -7.19 -3.25
N ILE A 199 -1.58 -6.48 -2.12
CA ILE A 199 -0.38 -5.79 -1.64
C ILE A 199 0.75 -6.80 -1.37
N GLU A 200 0.44 -7.95 -0.73
CA GLU A 200 1.39 -9.03 -0.45
C GLU A 200 2.01 -9.58 -1.74
N SER A 201 1.18 -9.91 -2.73
CA SER A 201 1.65 -10.44 -4.01
C SER A 201 2.60 -9.51 -4.74
N TYR A 202 2.32 -8.20 -4.72
CA TYR A 202 3.24 -7.20 -5.29
C TYR A 202 4.51 -7.03 -4.44
N GLY A 203 4.42 -7.21 -3.12
CA GLY A 203 5.56 -7.25 -2.21
C GLY A 203 6.50 -8.41 -2.52
N ASP A 204 5.96 -9.58 -2.81
CA ASP A 204 6.71 -10.77 -3.21
C ASP A 204 7.41 -10.57 -4.57
N GLU A 205 6.71 -10.00 -5.55
CA GLU A 205 7.32 -9.63 -6.83
C GLU A 205 8.50 -8.64 -6.63
N LEU A 206 8.29 -7.63 -5.79
CA LEU A 206 9.34 -6.67 -5.44
C LEU A 206 10.53 -7.36 -4.76
N SER A 207 10.29 -8.30 -3.86
CA SER A 207 11.33 -9.07 -3.18
C SER A 207 12.16 -9.91 -4.16
N GLN A 208 11.54 -10.51 -5.17
CA GLN A 208 12.26 -11.25 -6.23
C GLN A 208 13.14 -10.32 -7.06
N ILE A 209 12.63 -9.15 -7.44
CA ILE A 209 13.40 -8.13 -8.16
C ILE A 209 14.62 -7.66 -7.34
N LEU A 210 14.46 -7.56 -6.02
CA LEU A 210 15.53 -7.18 -5.08
C LEU A 210 16.65 -8.19 -5.00
N MET A 211 16.37 -9.46 -5.17
CA MET A 211 17.36 -10.53 -5.13
C MET A 211 18.24 -10.58 -6.40
N ASP A 212 17.80 -9.95 -7.52
CA ASP A 212 18.63 -9.89 -8.73
C ASP A 212 19.70 -8.78 -8.60
N PRO A 213 20.99 -9.14 -8.59
CA PRO A 213 22.11 -8.18 -8.50
C PRO A 213 22.19 -7.20 -9.67
N ARG A 214 21.50 -7.48 -10.78
CA ARG A 214 21.52 -6.68 -12.01
C ARG A 214 20.50 -5.54 -11.98
N THR A 215 19.54 -5.61 -11.08
CA THR A 215 18.47 -4.59 -11.01
C THR A 215 19.00 -3.24 -10.55
N PRO A 216 18.73 -2.14 -11.28
CA PRO A 216 19.13 -0.80 -10.88
C PRO A 216 18.42 -0.38 -9.59
N ARG A 217 19.17 -0.16 -8.54
CA ARG A 217 18.65 0.09 -7.19
C ARG A 217 17.90 1.41 -7.02
N GLY A 218 18.17 2.39 -7.87
CA GLY A 218 17.44 3.66 -7.87
C GLY A 218 15.93 3.51 -8.12
N ILE A 219 15.50 2.37 -8.70
CA ILE A 219 14.07 2.09 -8.97
C ILE A 219 13.41 1.42 -7.75
N ILE A 220 14.17 0.70 -6.96
CA ILE A 220 13.66 -0.15 -5.89
C ILE A 220 13.22 0.65 -4.66
N GLY A 221 14.03 1.63 -4.24
CA GLY A 221 13.72 2.46 -3.06
C GLY A 221 12.34 3.13 -3.12
N PRO A 222 11.99 3.79 -4.24
CA PRO A 222 10.66 4.35 -4.42
C PRO A 222 9.51 3.33 -4.34
N GLU A 223 9.69 2.11 -4.89
CA GLU A 223 8.63 1.08 -4.85
C GLU A 223 8.42 0.53 -3.43
N ILE A 224 9.49 0.33 -2.67
CA ILE A 224 9.39 -0.03 -1.25
C ILE A 224 8.68 1.07 -0.45
N HIS A 225 9.00 2.34 -0.72
CA HIS A 225 8.33 3.46 -0.08
C HIS A 225 6.83 3.48 -0.38
N LYS A 226 6.44 3.23 -1.64
CA LYS A 226 5.02 3.12 -2.04
C LYS A 226 4.32 1.98 -1.31
N MET A 227 4.94 0.81 -1.22
CA MET A 227 4.37 -0.33 -0.50
C MET A 227 4.17 -0.01 0.98
N LYS A 228 5.17 0.58 1.64
CA LYS A 228 5.06 1.01 3.04
C LYS A 228 3.92 2.00 3.23
N HIS A 229 3.82 3.00 2.36
CA HIS A 229 2.76 4.00 2.42
C HIS A 229 1.37 3.38 2.17
N ALA A 230 1.27 2.42 1.25
CA ALA A 230 0.03 1.68 1.01
C ALA A 230 -0.43 0.91 2.25
N LEU A 231 0.48 0.20 2.93
CA LEU A 231 0.16 -0.53 4.16
C LEU A 231 -0.28 0.40 5.30
N ILE A 232 0.39 1.55 5.47
CA ILE A 232 0.01 2.54 6.49
C ILE A 232 -1.39 3.09 6.19
N ASN A 233 -1.64 3.59 4.99
CA ASN A 233 -2.94 4.12 4.62
C ASN A 233 -4.05 3.06 4.75
N TYR A 234 -3.75 1.83 4.41
CA TYR A 234 -4.69 0.73 4.54
C TYR A 234 -4.98 0.42 6.02
N LEU A 235 -3.97 0.38 6.87
CA LEU A 235 -4.09 0.16 8.30
C LEU A 235 -4.94 1.26 8.97
N ASP A 236 -4.73 2.52 8.61
CA ASP A 236 -5.53 3.64 9.11
C ASP A 236 -7.03 3.47 8.80
N THR A 237 -7.36 2.94 7.60
CA THR A 237 -8.75 2.66 7.23
C THR A 237 -9.37 1.50 8.01
N LEU A 238 -8.58 0.50 8.36
CA LEU A 238 -9.04 -0.62 9.21
C LEU A 238 -9.32 -0.14 10.63
N TRP A 239 -8.41 0.66 11.21
CA TRP A 239 -8.62 1.26 12.53
C TRP A 239 -9.84 2.17 12.55
N ALA A 240 -10.01 3.02 11.54
CA ALA A 240 -11.19 3.87 11.40
C ALA A 240 -12.49 3.05 11.32
N THR A 241 -12.48 1.93 10.62
CA THR A 241 -13.64 1.02 10.56
C THR A 241 -13.91 0.34 11.90
N LEU A 242 -12.85 -0.13 12.58
CA LEU A 242 -12.94 -0.78 13.88
C LEU A 242 -13.56 0.16 14.92
N ASP A 243 -13.17 1.42 14.90
CA ASP A 243 -13.64 2.46 15.83
C ASP A 243 -15.17 2.63 15.74
N VAL A 244 -15.71 2.76 14.52
CA VAL A 244 -17.16 2.84 14.31
C VAL A 244 -17.88 1.55 14.71
N VAL A 245 -17.33 0.37 14.39
CA VAL A 245 -17.94 -0.91 14.76
C VAL A 245 -17.99 -1.08 16.28
N ASN A 246 -16.94 -0.67 16.99
CA ASN A 246 -16.89 -0.70 18.45
C ASN A 246 -17.85 0.33 19.07
N SER A 247 -17.97 1.53 18.49
CA SER A 247 -18.96 2.53 18.92
C SER A 247 -20.39 1.98 18.80
N LEU A 248 -20.70 1.28 17.71
CA LEU A 248 -22.00 0.62 17.54
C LEU A 248 -22.23 -0.54 18.50
N ARG A 249 -21.18 -1.25 18.89
CA ARG A 249 -21.28 -2.43 19.77
C ARG A 249 -21.42 -2.06 21.23
N HIS A 250 -20.76 -0.97 21.67
CA HIS A 250 -20.65 -0.56 23.07
C HIS A 250 -21.33 0.77 23.39
N GLY A 251 -21.88 1.43 22.38
CA GLY A 251 -22.65 2.66 22.55
C GLY A 251 -24.07 2.41 23.09
N ASP A 252 -24.64 3.43 23.65
CA ASP A 252 -25.98 3.40 24.27
C ASP A 252 -27.07 3.94 23.32
N ALA A 253 -26.85 3.83 22.01
CA ALA A 253 -27.73 4.38 20.99
C ALA A 253 -29.09 3.67 20.97
N GLU A 254 -30.16 4.44 21.22
CA GLU A 254 -31.54 3.91 21.27
C GLU A 254 -32.02 3.23 19.98
N LEU A 255 -31.45 3.61 18.82
CA LEU A 255 -31.76 3.03 17.52
C LEU A 255 -31.09 1.68 17.26
N ILE A 256 -30.05 1.33 18.03
CA ILE A 256 -29.32 0.08 17.90
C ILE A 256 -29.87 -0.96 18.88
N THR A 257 -29.79 -2.21 18.51
CA THR A 257 -30.31 -3.34 19.30
C THR A 257 -29.50 -3.59 20.57
N ASP A 258 -30.18 -3.93 21.66
CA ASP A 258 -29.59 -4.47 22.90
C ASP A 258 -29.53 -6.01 22.89
N SER A 259 -29.99 -6.66 21.83
CA SER A 259 -30.00 -8.12 21.73
C SER A 259 -28.58 -8.69 21.76
N PRO A 260 -28.20 -9.51 22.79
CA PRO A 260 -26.84 -10.06 22.88
C PRO A 260 -26.44 -10.85 21.64
N LYS A 261 -27.41 -11.48 20.97
CA LYS A 261 -27.18 -12.26 19.74
C LYS A 261 -26.78 -11.36 18.55
N LEU A 262 -27.35 -10.16 18.45
CA LEU A 262 -27.05 -9.23 17.37
C LEU A 262 -25.78 -8.44 17.69
N LEU A 263 -25.57 -8.05 18.93
CA LEU A 263 -24.31 -7.46 19.40
C LEU A 263 -23.12 -8.41 19.19
N ALA A 264 -23.34 -9.73 19.39
CA ALA A 264 -22.32 -10.74 19.07
C ALA A 264 -21.93 -10.75 17.57
N ARG A 265 -22.85 -10.41 16.64
CA ARG A 265 -22.52 -10.28 15.21
C ARG A 265 -21.63 -9.08 14.93
N LEU A 266 -21.89 -7.95 15.59
CA LEU A 266 -20.97 -6.79 15.56
C LEU A 266 -19.61 -7.16 16.13
N GLY A 267 -19.58 -7.99 17.20
CA GLY A 267 -18.35 -8.56 17.75
C GLY A 267 -17.55 -9.38 16.73
N ILE A 268 -18.22 -10.28 15.99
CA ILE A 268 -17.57 -11.05 14.92
C ILE A 268 -16.99 -10.13 13.84
N LEU A 269 -17.72 -9.08 13.45
CA LEU A 269 -17.25 -8.11 12.49
C LEU A 269 -16.02 -7.34 13.01
N SER A 270 -16.03 -6.94 14.30
CA SER A 270 -14.87 -6.33 14.97
C SER A 270 -13.67 -7.28 14.99
N ASP A 271 -13.88 -8.57 15.30
CA ASP A 271 -12.82 -9.58 15.30
C ASP A 271 -12.23 -9.81 13.90
N ASP A 272 -13.05 -9.76 12.85
CA ASP A 272 -12.60 -9.87 11.47
C ASP A 272 -11.73 -8.67 11.06
N VAL A 273 -12.13 -7.45 11.44
CA VAL A 273 -11.33 -6.25 11.18
C VAL A 273 -10.02 -6.30 11.97
N ASN A 274 -10.05 -6.69 13.25
CA ASN A 274 -8.84 -6.87 14.06
C ASN A 274 -7.87 -7.88 13.45
N ARG A 275 -8.36 -8.96 12.86
CA ARG A 275 -7.52 -9.94 12.15
C ARG A 275 -6.83 -9.32 10.94
N HIS A 276 -7.53 -8.47 10.17
CA HIS A 276 -6.94 -7.75 9.05
C HIS A 276 -5.90 -6.71 9.51
N ILE A 277 -6.14 -6.04 10.65
CA ILE A 277 -5.16 -5.15 11.29
C ILE A 277 -3.88 -5.92 11.63
N ALA A 278 -3.99 -7.01 12.38
CA ALA A 278 -2.85 -7.83 12.77
C ALA A 278 -2.06 -8.36 11.55
N LEU A 279 -2.76 -8.75 10.47
CA LEU A 279 -2.11 -9.18 9.25
C LEU A 279 -1.36 -8.02 8.56
N SER A 280 -1.97 -6.83 8.49
CA SER A 280 -1.34 -5.64 7.90
C SER A 280 -0.11 -5.18 8.69
N GLU A 281 -0.18 -5.23 10.03
CA GLU A 281 0.96 -4.95 10.92
C GLU A 281 2.09 -5.93 10.70
N HIS A 282 1.79 -7.23 10.63
CA HIS A 282 2.78 -8.26 10.36
C HIS A 282 3.46 -8.07 9.00
N MET A 283 2.69 -7.74 7.96
CA MET A 283 3.25 -7.42 6.64
C MET A 283 4.17 -6.20 6.69
N SER A 284 3.84 -5.18 7.47
CA SER A 284 4.68 -3.99 7.68
C SER A 284 6.00 -4.34 8.39
N GLU A 285 5.96 -5.24 9.36
CA GLU A 285 7.15 -5.74 10.07
C GLU A 285 8.07 -6.56 9.15
N VAL A 286 7.49 -7.47 8.37
CA VAL A 286 8.23 -8.25 7.36
C VAL A 286 8.90 -7.34 6.34
N LEU A 287 8.19 -6.29 5.87
CA LEU A 287 8.76 -5.31 4.96
C LEU A 287 9.92 -4.54 5.59
N ALA A 288 9.79 -4.11 6.86
CA ALA A 288 10.86 -3.42 7.58
C ALA A 288 12.12 -4.32 7.70
N SER A 289 11.93 -5.59 8.08
CA SER A 289 13.01 -6.57 8.15
C SER A 289 13.67 -6.81 6.79
N GLY A 290 12.87 -6.91 5.72
CA GLY A 290 13.38 -7.01 4.34
C GLY A 290 14.26 -5.83 3.94
N LEU A 291 13.89 -4.61 4.35
CA LEU A 291 14.69 -3.40 4.10
C LEU A 291 16.04 -3.43 4.81
N GLU A 292 16.10 -3.92 6.05
CA GLU A 292 17.35 -4.07 6.81
C GLU A 292 18.30 -5.06 6.12
N VAL A 293 17.77 -6.19 5.62
CA VAL A 293 18.54 -7.17 4.85
C VAL A 293 19.10 -6.53 3.58
N LEU A 294 18.29 -5.76 2.86
CA LEU A 294 18.75 -5.04 1.66
C LEU A 294 19.85 -4.03 1.96
N GLN A 295 19.71 -3.26 3.04
CA GLN A 295 20.74 -2.33 3.47
C GLN A 295 22.05 -3.07 3.81
N SER A 296 21.95 -4.22 4.46
CA SER A 296 23.10 -5.07 4.76
C SER A 296 23.79 -5.57 3.47
N ILE A 297 23.04 -6.08 2.50
CA ILE A 297 23.55 -6.51 1.20
C ILE A 297 24.24 -5.35 0.48
N TYR A 298 23.65 -4.16 0.49
CA TYR A 298 24.22 -2.96 -0.11
C TYR A 298 25.55 -2.56 0.54
N ASN A 299 25.58 -2.54 1.87
CA ASN A 299 26.82 -2.22 2.61
C ASN A 299 27.93 -3.23 2.30
N ASN A 300 27.59 -4.51 2.21
CA ASN A 300 28.56 -5.55 1.84
C ASN A 300 29.12 -5.33 0.43
N GLN A 301 28.28 -4.97 -0.55
CA GLN A 301 28.75 -4.68 -1.92
C GLN A 301 29.63 -3.43 -1.99
N LEU A 302 29.32 -2.37 -1.23
CA LEU A 302 30.17 -1.21 -1.10
C LEU A 302 31.53 -1.58 -0.50
N GLN A 303 31.54 -2.46 0.49
CA GLN A 303 32.76 -2.96 1.12
C GLN A 303 33.63 -3.76 0.13
N VAL A 304 33.00 -4.63 -0.68
CA VAL A 304 33.71 -5.37 -1.75
C VAL A 304 34.28 -4.41 -2.79
N LEU A 305 33.52 -3.38 -3.19
CA LEU A 305 34.02 -2.37 -4.12
C LEU A 305 35.19 -1.58 -3.52
N ASN A 306 35.07 -1.12 -2.28
CA ASN A 306 36.15 -0.43 -1.56
C ASN A 306 37.40 -1.30 -1.45
N ASN A 307 37.25 -2.60 -1.18
CA ASN A 307 38.37 -3.54 -1.15
C ASN A 307 39.06 -3.66 -2.54
N ARG A 308 38.26 -3.70 -3.62
CA ARG A 308 38.84 -3.70 -5.00
C ARG A 308 39.57 -2.40 -5.30
N LEU A 309 39.01 -1.25 -4.91
CA LEU A 309 39.67 0.04 -5.08
C LEU A 309 40.99 0.12 -4.28
N ALA A 310 41.00 -0.37 -3.03
CA ALA A 310 42.19 -0.45 -2.21
C ALA A 310 43.29 -1.34 -2.84
N LEU A 311 42.89 -2.48 -3.44
CA LEU A 311 43.78 -3.33 -4.23
C LEU A 311 44.42 -2.56 -5.41
N VAL A 312 43.62 -1.88 -6.21
CA VAL A 312 44.11 -1.10 -7.35
C VAL A 312 45.07 -0.01 -6.88
N MET A 313 44.71 0.72 -5.82
CA MET A 313 45.58 1.75 -5.23
C MET A 313 46.90 1.17 -4.73
N THR A 314 46.86 -0.03 -4.09
CA THR A 314 48.05 -0.72 -3.62
C THR A 314 48.96 -1.08 -4.78
N TRP A 315 48.42 -1.67 -5.87
CA TRP A 315 49.18 -1.98 -7.07
C TRP A 315 49.75 -0.74 -7.74
N LEU A 316 48.98 0.34 -7.79
CA LEU A 316 49.45 1.63 -8.35
C LEU A 316 50.63 2.20 -7.55
N THR A 317 50.58 2.08 -6.22
CA THR A 317 51.68 2.50 -5.33
C THR A 317 52.92 1.66 -5.54
N ILE A 318 52.81 0.33 -5.71
CA ILE A 318 53.95 -0.54 -5.98
C ILE A 318 54.57 -0.17 -7.32
N LEU A 319 53.76 -0.03 -8.37
CA LEU A 319 54.23 0.35 -9.69
C LEU A 319 54.87 1.77 -9.68
N GLY A 320 54.26 2.72 -8.96
CA GLY A 320 54.78 4.09 -8.82
C GLY A 320 56.17 4.09 -8.16
N THR A 321 56.32 3.34 -7.04
CA THR A 321 57.65 3.22 -6.38
C THR A 321 58.66 2.48 -7.23
N ALA A 322 58.24 1.45 -7.96
CA ALA A 322 59.15 0.73 -8.89
C ALA A 322 59.74 1.62 -9.99
N VAL A 323 58.98 2.59 -10.48
CA VAL A 323 59.40 3.51 -11.52
C VAL A 323 60.12 4.75 -10.93
N LEU A 324 59.64 5.24 -9.79
CA LEU A 324 60.16 6.50 -9.20
C LEU A 324 61.58 6.35 -8.70
N VAL A 325 61.95 5.26 -8.04
CA VAL A 325 63.27 5.05 -7.47
C VAL A 325 64.37 4.99 -8.56
N PRO A 326 64.29 4.17 -9.60
CA PRO A 326 65.27 4.18 -10.68
C PRO A 326 65.27 5.46 -11.47
N ASN A 327 64.14 6.12 -11.66
CA ASN A 327 64.08 7.43 -12.35
C ASN A 327 64.83 8.53 -11.55
N THR A 328 64.67 8.54 -10.23
CA THR A 328 65.38 9.49 -9.36
C THR A 328 66.89 9.22 -9.41
N LEU A 329 67.30 7.93 -9.37
CA LEU A 329 68.73 7.59 -9.53
C LEU A 329 69.25 7.98 -10.89
N ALA A 330 68.50 7.72 -11.95
CA ALA A 330 68.89 8.11 -13.31
C ALA A 330 69.07 9.66 -13.43
N THR A 331 68.14 10.42 -12.82
CA THR A 331 68.19 11.88 -12.82
C THR A 331 69.40 12.40 -12.03
N VAL A 332 69.70 11.81 -10.88
CA VAL A 332 70.88 12.20 -10.07
C VAL A 332 72.17 11.91 -10.82
N PHE A 333 72.32 10.71 -11.40
CA PHE A 333 73.54 10.36 -12.13
C PHE A 333 73.66 11.00 -13.49
N SER A 334 72.64 11.56 -14.09
CA SER A 334 72.72 12.39 -15.29
C SER A 334 73.23 13.84 -15.02
N ASN A 335 73.46 14.19 -13.78
CA ASN A 335 74.04 15.48 -13.45
C ASN A 335 75.51 15.54 -13.94
N PRO A 336 75.96 16.62 -14.58
CA PRO A 336 77.35 16.83 -15.06
C PRO A 336 78.41 16.72 -13.97
N ALA A 337 78.04 16.76 -12.70
CA ALA A 337 78.93 16.55 -11.58
C ALA A 337 79.49 15.07 -11.48
N PHE A 338 78.81 14.13 -12.13
CA PHE A 338 79.19 12.74 -12.24
C PHE A 338 79.74 12.48 -13.65
N ASP A 339 81.10 12.49 -13.84
CA ASP A 339 81.75 12.26 -15.12
C ASP A 339 81.66 10.79 -15.52
N MET A 340 80.55 10.38 -16.17
CA MET A 340 80.30 9.01 -16.62
C MET A 340 80.83 8.79 -18.06
N GLY A 341 81.85 7.97 -18.18
CA GLY A 341 82.45 7.57 -19.46
C GLY A 341 81.68 6.42 -20.15
N PRO A 342 82.01 6.10 -21.41
CA PRO A 342 81.43 4.96 -22.13
C PRO A 342 81.63 3.63 -21.45
N GLN A 343 82.62 3.49 -20.59
CA GLN A 343 82.96 2.26 -19.82
C GLN A 343 81.95 2.00 -18.67
N ASP A 344 81.26 3.04 -18.18
CA ASP A 344 80.35 2.93 -17.04
C ASP A 344 78.94 2.50 -17.44
N LYS A 345 78.66 2.39 -18.72
CA LYS A 345 77.35 2.08 -19.26
C LYS A 345 76.78 0.76 -18.76
N THR A 346 77.58 -0.28 -18.65
CA THR A 346 77.15 -1.62 -18.18
C THR A 346 76.83 -1.60 -16.70
N TRP A 347 77.70 -1.00 -15.90
CA TRP A 347 77.52 -0.90 -14.45
C TRP A 347 76.26 -0.03 -14.13
N TYR A 348 76.05 1.07 -14.79
CA TYR A 348 74.94 1.96 -14.62
C TYR A 348 73.60 1.29 -14.98
N SER A 349 73.58 0.55 -16.12
CA SER A 349 72.37 -0.23 -16.48
C SER A 349 72.03 -1.29 -15.46
N LEU A 350 73.02 -2.00 -14.92
CA LEU A 350 72.83 -2.99 -13.87
C LEU A 350 72.31 -2.37 -12.57
N LEU A 351 72.81 -1.17 -12.20
CA LEU A 351 72.39 -0.43 -11.02
C LEU A 351 70.92 -0.02 -11.14
N LEU A 352 70.47 0.47 -12.28
CA LEU A 352 69.08 0.83 -12.52
C LEU A 352 68.16 -0.39 -12.46
N ILE A 353 68.54 -1.50 -13.08
CA ILE A 353 67.76 -2.76 -13.02
C ILE A 353 67.66 -3.29 -11.57
N PHE A 354 68.80 -3.32 -10.86
CA PHE A 354 68.84 -3.78 -9.49
C PHE A 354 68.00 -2.89 -8.57
N SER A 355 68.10 -1.56 -8.73
CA SER A 355 67.31 -0.60 -7.94
C SER A 355 65.80 -0.77 -8.20
N THR A 356 65.38 -1.06 -9.44
CA THR A 356 64.00 -1.30 -9.80
C THR A 356 63.47 -2.59 -9.10
N ILE A 357 64.22 -3.67 -9.20
CA ILE A 357 63.85 -4.95 -8.55
C ILE A 357 63.80 -4.79 -7.04
N PHE A 358 64.82 -4.12 -6.47
CA PHE A 358 64.89 -3.91 -5.02
C PHE A 358 63.73 -3.02 -4.50
N ALA A 359 63.48 -1.90 -5.20
CA ALA A 359 62.37 -1.00 -4.82
C ALA A 359 61.00 -1.68 -4.90
N THR A 360 60.78 -2.47 -5.97
CA THR A 360 59.55 -3.26 -6.12
C THR A 360 59.41 -4.30 -5.02
N TRP A 361 60.49 -5.04 -4.73
CA TRP A 361 60.49 -6.04 -3.67
C TRP A 361 60.30 -5.43 -2.28
N ALA A 362 60.99 -4.34 -1.98
CA ALA A 362 60.88 -3.63 -0.71
C ALA A 362 59.46 -3.04 -0.49
N ALA A 363 58.89 -2.44 -1.55
CA ALA A 363 57.51 -1.93 -1.50
C ALA A 363 56.49 -3.04 -1.27
N TYR A 364 56.61 -4.16 -2.02
CA TYR A 364 55.76 -5.32 -1.83
C TYR A 364 55.91 -5.94 -0.44
N TRP A 365 57.15 -6.14 0.06
CA TRP A 365 57.44 -6.68 1.39
C TRP A 365 56.87 -5.78 2.50
N TRP A 366 57.03 -4.47 2.38
CA TRP A 366 56.54 -3.51 3.36
C TRP A 366 54.99 -3.50 3.43
N ILE A 367 54.31 -3.51 2.29
CA ILE A 367 52.85 -3.58 2.20
C ILE A 367 52.34 -4.88 2.79
N LYS A 368 52.99 -6.02 2.47
CA LYS A 368 52.67 -7.34 3.02
C LYS A 368 52.86 -7.38 4.55
N LYS A 369 53.96 -6.84 5.07
CA LYS A 369 54.27 -6.80 6.51
C LYS A 369 53.26 -5.94 7.30
N LYS A 370 52.78 -4.89 6.71
CA LYS A 370 51.75 -4.01 7.33
C LYS A 370 50.33 -4.55 7.21
N GLY A 371 50.11 -5.69 6.57
CA GLY A 371 48.77 -6.25 6.39
C GLY A 371 47.86 -5.44 5.48
N LEU A 372 48.41 -4.55 4.65
CA LEU A 372 47.66 -3.66 3.77
C LEU A 372 47.23 -4.34 2.45
N LEU A 373 47.63 -5.59 2.23
CA LEU A 373 47.11 -6.39 1.13
C LEU A 373 45.70 -6.86 1.54
N PRO A 374 44.65 -6.40 0.86
CA PRO A 374 43.32 -6.88 1.13
C PRO A 374 43.22 -8.37 0.85
N PHE A 375 42.52 -9.09 1.73
CA PHE A 375 42.31 -10.53 1.59
C PHE A 375 41.71 -10.83 0.21
N LYS A 376 42.21 -11.88 -0.45
CA LYS A 376 41.58 -12.48 -1.61
C LYS A 376 40.15 -12.83 -1.19
N VAL A 377 39.17 -12.12 -1.73
CA VAL A 377 37.78 -12.55 -1.71
C VAL A 377 37.67 -13.53 -2.87
N ASP A 378 37.61 -14.81 -2.54
CA ASP A 378 37.27 -15.89 -3.49
C ASP A 378 35.82 -15.77 -3.94
#